data_04f9af408c3b4fd942ec4fedfebfff68
#
_entry.id   04f9af408c3b4fd942ec4fedfebfff68
#
_cell.length_a   1.000
_cell.length_b   1.000
_cell.length_c   1.000
_cell.angle_alpha   90.00
_cell.angle_beta   90.00
_cell.angle_gamma   90.00
#
_symmetry.space_group_name_H-M   'P 1'
#
loop_
_entity.id
_entity.type
_entity.pdbx_description
1 polymer ?
#
loop_
_entity_poly.entity_id
_entity_poly.type
_entity_poly.pdbx_seq_one_letter_code
_entity_poly.pdbx_strand_id
1 'polypeptide(L)'
;ITPSIPDKKLVKILTYYNYGSLLKEGIRIYEYTPGFVHAKQILTEDAAIVGTINMDYRSYYLHYENGIWMSGEQIQEDIRKDFCATFEESHEVSYEEWKNRPRRYKFIEPVLNLFSILL
;
A
#
# COMPACT_ATOMS: atom_id res chain seq x y z
N ILE A 1 4.19 1.99 -0.60
CA ILE A 1 4.16 1.62 -2.04
C ILE A 1 3.00 0.67 -2.26
N THR A 2 2.25 0.86 -3.35
CA THR A 2 1.14 -0.01 -3.77
C THR A 2 1.25 -0.29 -5.27
N PRO A 3 0.61 -1.33 -5.82
CA PRO A 3 0.62 -1.58 -7.26
C PRO A 3 -0.26 -0.55 -8.01
N SER A 4 0.23 0.02 -9.10
CA SER A 4 -0.59 0.82 -10.02
C SER A 4 -1.53 -0.07 -10.82
N ILE A 5 -1.08 -1.25 -11.22
CA ILE A 5 -1.86 -2.27 -11.91
C ILE A 5 -2.48 -3.20 -10.87
N PRO A 6 -3.82 -3.19 -10.68
CA PRO A 6 -4.45 -3.99 -9.64
C PRO A 6 -4.61 -5.45 -10.05
N ASP A 7 -4.44 -6.37 -9.11
CA ASP A 7 -4.92 -7.75 -9.24
C ASP A 7 -6.45 -7.80 -9.29
N LYS A 8 -7.10 -7.13 -8.32
CA LYS A 8 -8.55 -7.03 -8.21
C LYS A 8 -9.02 -5.58 -8.26
N LYS A 9 -9.88 -5.24 -9.23
CA LYS A 9 -10.38 -3.87 -9.43
C LYS A 9 -11.11 -3.31 -8.22
N LEU A 10 -11.92 -4.12 -7.52
CA LEU A 10 -12.66 -3.68 -6.32
C LEU A 10 -11.71 -3.31 -5.17
N VAL A 11 -10.67 -4.11 -4.94
CA VAL A 11 -9.67 -3.84 -3.92
C VAL A 11 -8.94 -2.53 -4.22
N LYS A 12 -8.61 -2.26 -5.49
CA LYS A 12 -7.98 -0.98 -5.90
C LYS A 12 -8.88 0.22 -5.58
N ILE A 13 -10.19 0.11 -5.82
CA ILE A 13 -11.14 1.20 -5.51
C ILE A 13 -11.14 1.48 -4.00
N LEU A 14 -11.14 0.45 -3.15
CA LEU A 14 -11.07 0.60 -1.70
C LEU A 14 -9.72 1.18 -1.25
N THR A 15 -8.63 0.72 -1.84
CA THR A 15 -7.29 1.28 -1.58
C THR A 15 -7.27 2.77 -1.89
N TYR A 16 -7.83 3.17 -3.03
CA TYR A 16 -7.93 4.58 -3.44
C TYR A 16 -8.81 5.42 -2.50
N TYR A 17 -9.88 4.83 -1.97
CA TYR A 17 -10.70 5.49 -0.95
C TYR A 17 -9.86 5.86 0.29
N ASN A 18 -9.06 4.92 0.78
CA ASN A 18 -8.23 5.11 1.96
C ASN A 18 -7.07 6.10 1.75
N TYR A 19 -6.60 6.30 0.52
CA TYR A 19 -5.54 7.28 0.23
C TYR A 19 -5.88 8.68 0.74
N GLY A 20 -7.15 9.08 0.67
CA GLY A 20 -7.55 10.43 1.05
C GLY A 20 -7.28 10.79 2.50
N SER A 21 -7.51 9.86 3.43
CA SER A 21 -7.19 10.07 4.85
C SER A 21 -5.68 10.08 5.08
N LEU A 22 -4.96 9.13 4.47
CA LEU A 22 -3.51 9.02 4.62
C LEU A 22 -2.76 10.24 4.05
N LEU A 23 -3.14 10.68 2.85
CA LEU A 23 -2.55 11.87 2.21
C LEU A 23 -2.80 13.16 3.00
N LYS A 24 -3.97 13.29 3.67
CA LYS A 24 -4.27 14.44 4.55
C LYS A 24 -3.37 14.49 5.77
N GLU A 25 -3.00 13.32 6.30
CA GLU A 25 -2.08 13.20 7.44
C GLU A 25 -0.60 13.29 7.02
N GLY A 26 -0.32 13.62 5.76
CA GLY A 26 1.04 13.81 5.24
C GLY A 26 1.77 12.52 4.88
N ILE A 27 1.07 11.38 4.85
CA ILE A 27 1.66 10.10 4.43
C ILE A 27 1.85 10.12 2.92
N ARG A 28 3.07 9.86 2.47
CA ARG A 28 3.40 9.77 1.04
C ARG A 28 3.02 8.41 0.50
N ILE A 29 2.33 8.40 -0.64
CA ILE A 29 1.85 7.18 -1.30
C ILE A 29 2.46 7.09 -2.69
N TYR A 30 3.04 5.93 -3.00
CA TYR A 30 3.67 5.66 -4.28
C TYR A 30 2.99 4.48 -4.96
N GLU A 31 2.68 4.62 -6.24
CA GLU A 31 2.13 3.56 -7.09
C GLU A 31 3.22 3.02 -8.02
N TYR A 32 3.62 1.78 -7.82
CA TYR A 32 4.61 1.11 -8.66
C TYR A 32 4.07 0.91 -10.08
N THR A 33 4.74 1.49 -11.08
CA THR A 33 4.22 1.59 -12.45
C THR A 33 4.60 0.43 -13.38
N PRO A 34 5.76 -0.23 -13.24
CA PRO A 34 6.20 -1.24 -14.22
C PRO A 34 5.37 -2.52 -14.22
N GLY A 35 4.61 -2.80 -13.14
CA GLY A 35 3.85 -4.03 -13.05
C GLY A 35 3.07 -4.19 -11.74
N PHE A 36 2.69 -5.45 -11.46
CA PHE A 36 2.05 -5.81 -10.20
C PHE A 36 3.09 -6.13 -9.13
N VAL A 37 3.17 -5.30 -8.10
CA VAL A 37 4.00 -5.55 -6.91
C VAL A 37 3.20 -6.31 -5.87
N HIS A 38 3.75 -7.41 -5.35
CA HIS A 38 3.12 -8.24 -4.31
C HIS A 38 4.00 -8.41 -3.06
N ALA A 39 5.15 -7.78 -3.03
CA ALA A 39 6.00 -7.73 -1.84
C ALA A 39 5.29 -7.01 -0.68
N LYS A 40 5.42 -7.55 0.54
CA LYS A 40 4.98 -6.91 1.78
C LYS A 40 6.21 -6.74 2.65
N GLN A 41 6.64 -5.50 2.75
CA GLN A 41 7.84 -5.10 3.46
C GLN A 41 7.53 -3.89 4.34
N ILE A 42 8.02 -3.92 5.56
CA ILE A 42 8.00 -2.79 6.48
C ILE A 42 9.44 -2.54 6.92
N LEU A 43 9.89 -1.31 6.80
CA LEU A 43 11.21 -0.88 7.25
C LEU A 43 11.05 0.24 8.27
N THR A 44 11.70 0.10 9.39
CA THR A 44 11.83 1.12 10.45
C THR A 44 13.30 1.47 10.65
N GLU A 45 13.60 2.33 11.63
CA GLU A 45 14.99 2.68 11.98
C GLU A 45 15.75 1.48 12.54
N ASP A 46 15.08 0.58 13.27
CA ASP A 46 15.73 -0.50 14.02
C ASP A 46 15.46 -1.90 13.46
N ALA A 47 14.46 -2.07 12.61
CA ALA A 47 14.02 -3.38 12.15
C ALA A 47 13.36 -3.36 10.76
N ALA A 48 13.31 -4.53 10.16
CA ALA A 48 12.54 -4.78 8.96
C ALA A 48 11.66 -6.02 9.12
N ILE A 49 10.51 -6.01 8.47
CA ILE A 49 9.63 -7.16 8.36
C ILE A 49 9.38 -7.44 6.87
N VAL A 50 9.58 -8.68 6.46
CA VAL A 50 9.25 -9.16 5.11
C VAL A 50 8.38 -10.39 5.24
N GLY A 51 7.26 -10.43 4.52
CA GLY A 51 6.35 -11.57 4.63
C GLY A 51 5.12 -11.49 3.75
N THR A 52 4.05 -12.12 4.22
CA THR A 52 2.77 -12.18 3.52
C THR A 52 1.75 -11.15 4.00
N ILE A 53 2.06 -10.41 5.06
CA ILE A 53 1.15 -9.52 5.81
C ILE A 53 0.82 -8.27 5.00
N ASN A 54 -0.40 -8.17 4.46
CA ASN A 54 -0.89 -6.92 3.87
C ASN A 54 -1.31 -5.93 4.97
N MET A 55 -1.30 -4.65 4.64
CA MET A 55 -1.85 -3.61 5.53
C MET A 55 -3.37 -3.50 5.33
N ASP A 56 -4.09 -4.56 5.66
CA ASP A 56 -5.54 -4.62 5.58
C ASP A 56 -6.16 -5.38 6.78
N TYR A 57 -7.48 -5.21 6.97
CA TYR A 57 -8.20 -5.82 8.08
C TYR A 57 -8.14 -7.36 8.03
N ARG A 58 -8.18 -7.93 6.83
CA ARG A 58 -8.17 -9.37 6.65
C ARG A 58 -6.86 -10.00 7.08
N SER A 59 -5.72 -9.41 6.71
CA SER A 59 -4.41 -9.89 7.13
C SER A 59 -4.19 -9.73 8.63
N TYR A 60 -4.67 -8.63 9.23
CA TYR A 60 -4.46 -8.40 10.66
C TYR A 60 -5.35 -9.22 11.59
N TYR A 61 -6.55 -9.60 11.17
CA TYR A 61 -7.54 -10.17 12.07
C TYR A 61 -8.15 -11.51 11.63
N LEU A 62 -8.11 -11.85 10.35
CA LEU A 62 -8.86 -12.98 9.79
C LEU A 62 -7.99 -14.04 9.10
N HIS A 63 -6.73 -13.74 8.82
CA HIS A 63 -5.82 -14.64 8.11
C HIS A 63 -4.67 -15.09 9.01
N TYR A 64 -4.12 -16.26 8.67
CA TYR A 64 -2.81 -16.69 9.13
C TYR A 64 -1.77 -16.16 8.17
N GLU A 65 -0.90 -15.31 8.68
CA GLU A 65 0.16 -14.65 7.91
C GLU A 65 1.52 -15.11 8.42
N ASN A 66 2.53 -15.04 7.57
CA ASN A 66 3.90 -15.35 7.94
C ASN A 66 4.81 -14.17 7.63
N GLY A 67 5.68 -13.83 8.54
CA GLY A 67 6.64 -12.76 8.38
C GLY A 67 7.93 -13.05 9.11
N ILE A 68 9.03 -12.59 8.54
CA ILE A 68 10.36 -12.63 9.16
C ILE A 68 10.66 -11.23 9.67
N TRP A 69 10.85 -11.13 10.99
CA TRP A 69 11.38 -9.94 11.61
C TRP A 69 12.90 -10.01 11.59
N MET A 70 13.54 -8.94 11.16
CA MET A 70 14.99 -8.84 11.01
C MET A 70 15.51 -7.56 11.63
N SER A 71 16.68 -7.61 12.26
CA SER A 71 17.42 -6.44 12.71
C SER A 71 18.88 -6.57 12.29
N GLY A 72 19.54 -5.45 12.10
CA GLY A 72 20.95 -5.40 11.69
C GLY A 72 21.15 -4.39 10.56
N GLU A 73 22.19 -3.60 10.70
CA GLU A 73 22.47 -2.44 9.82
C GLU A 73 22.54 -2.83 8.33
N GLN A 74 23.22 -3.93 8.02
CA GLN A 74 23.36 -4.39 6.64
C GLN A 74 22.02 -4.77 6.00
N ILE A 75 21.18 -5.50 6.74
CA ILE A 75 19.86 -5.93 6.24
C ILE A 75 18.96 -4.74 6.00
N GLN A 76 18.95 -3.77 6.91
CA GLN A 76 18.15 -2.56 6.79
C GLN A 76 18.61 -1.73 5.59
N GLU A 77 19.92 -1.61 5.38
CA GLU A 77 20.47 -0.89 4.25
C GLU A 77 20.11 -1.57 2.91
N ASP A 78 20.14 -2.89 2.83
CA ASP A 78 19.77 -3.62 1.63
C ASP A 78 18.28 -3.46 1.30
N ILE A 79 17.40 -3.52 2.29
CA ILE A 79 15.96 -3.27 2.12
C ILE A 79 15.70 -1.79 1.78
N ARG A 80 16.44 -0.86 2.36
CA ARG A 80 16.36 0.57 2.02
C ARG A 80 16.72 0.83 0.57
N LYS A 81 17.75 0.18 0.04
CA LYS A 81 18.13 0.27 -1.39
C LYS A 81 17.02 -0.26 -2.30
N ASP A 82 16.39 -1.37 -1.92
CA ASP A 82 15.25 -1.92 -2.66
C ASP A 82 14.06 -0.95 -2.68
N PHE A 83 13.73 -0.33 -1.54
CA PHE A 83 12.71 0.72 -1.48
C PHE A 83 13.08 1.93 -2.36
N CYS A 84 14.32 2.40 -2.31
CA CYS A 84 14.77 3.54 -3.12
C CYS A 84 14.64 3.25 -4.62
N ALA A 85 15.10 2.08 -5.07
CA ALA A 85 14.96 1.65 -6.45
C ALA A 85 13.49 1.55 -6.88
N THR A 86 12.63 1.03 -5.99
CA THR A 86 11.19 0.93 -6.25
C THR A 86 10.52 2.31 -6.32
N PHE A 87 10.94 3.29 -5.52
CA PHE A 87 10.44 4.67 -5.58
C PHE A 87 10.76 5.33 -6.91
N GLU A 88 11.95 5.11 -7.48
CA GLU A 88 12.36 5.66 -8.77
C GLU A 88 11.45 5.21 -9.92
N GLU A 89 10.88 4.00 -9.82
CA GLU A 89 9.96 3.43 -10.80
C GLU A 89 8.48 3.63 -10.43
N SER A 90 8.20 4.40 -9.39
CA SER A 90 6.86 4.62 -8.88
C SER A 90 6.38 6.04 -9.12
N HIS A 91 5.06 6.19 -9.32
CA HIS A 91 4.40 7.49 -9.35
C HIS A 91 3.97 7.90 -7.94
N GLU A 92 4.38 9.07 -7.47
CA GLU A 92 3.91 9.64 -6.21
C GLU A 92 2.51 10.25 -6.39
N VAL A 93 1.54 9.74 -5.64
CA VAL A 93 0.16 10.22 -5.68
C VAL A 93 0.01 11.46 -4.82
N SER A 94 -0.36 12.59 -5.43
CA SER A 94 -0.65 13.82 -4.68
C SER A 94 -2.09 13.86 -4.17
N TYR A 95 -2.32 14.63 -3.09
CA TYR A 95 -3.69 14.85 -2.59
C TYR A 95 -4.60 15.51 -3.63
N GLU A 96 -4.08 16.44 -4.43
CA GLU A 96 -4.86 17.11 -5.48
C GLU A 96 -5.24 16.16 -6.61
N GLU A 97 -4.35 15.27 -7.03
CA GLU A 97 -4.64 14.22 -7.99
C GLU A 97 -5.75 13.30 -7.47
N TRP A 98 -5.61 12.80 -6.24
CA TRP A 98 -6.63 11.98 -5.60
C TRP A 98 -7.98 12.70 -5.49
N LYS A 99 -8.00 13.97 -5.12
CA LYS A 99 -9.20 14.78 -4.99
C LYS A 99 -9.92 14.98 -6.32
N ASN A 100 -9.16 15.11 -7.41
CA ASN A 100 -9.69 15.33 -8.76
C ASN A 100 -10.07 14.04 -9.50
N ARG A 101 -10.04 12.87 -8.83
CA ARG A 101 -10.46 11.60 -9.42
C ARG A 101 -11.91 11.62 -9.92
N PRO A 102 -12.28 10.78 -10.90
CA PRO A 102 -13.62 10.78 -11.50
C PRO A 102 -14.73 10.67 -10.45
N ARG A 103 -15.79 11.48 -10.60
CA ARG A 103 -16.91 11.57 -9.65
C ARG A 103 -17.58 10.22 -9.35
N ARG A 104 -17.62 9.31 -10.33
CA ARG A 104 -18.18 7.96 -10.17
C ARG A 104 -17.55 7.18 -9.00
N TYR A 105 -16.26 7.33 -8.80
CA TYR A 105 -15.57 6.68 -7.68
C TYR A 105 -15.99 7.24 -6.34
N LYS A 106 -16.20 8.55 -6.24
CA LYS A 106 -16.64 9.22 -5.00
C LYS A 106 -17.99 8.71 -4.47
N PHE A 107 -18.85 8.14 -5.32
CA PHE A 107 -20.12 7.53 -4.93
C PHE A 107 -19.98 6.04 -4.65
N ILE A 108 -19.17 5.32 -5.41
CA ILE A 108 -19.01 3.86 -5.29
C ILE A 108 -18.15 3.49 -4.08
N GLU A 109 -17.09 4.25 -3.82
CA GLU A 109 -16.12 4.00 -2.75
C GLU A 109 -16.75 3.87 -1.35
N PRO A 110 -17.62 4.79 -0.87
CA PRO A 110 -18.23 4.66 0.44
C PRO A 110 -19.13 3.41 0.58
N VAL A 111 -19.84 3.05 -0.50
CA VAL A 111 -20.67 1.84 -0.53
C VAL A 111 -19.81 0.59 -0.43
N LEU A 112 -18.73 0.52 -1.22
CA LEU A 112 -17.79 -0.61 -1.14
C LEU A 112 -17.09 -0.69 0.21
N ASN A 113 -16.81 0.45 0.84
CA ASN A 113 -16.15 0.48 2.14
C ASN A 113 -16.99 -0.20 3.26
N LEU A 114 -18.30 -0.21 3.15
CA LEU A 114 -19.17 -0.97 4.07
C LEU A 114 -18.90 -2.49 3.99
N PHE A 115 -18.37 -2.96 2.87
CA PHE A 115 -18.05 -4.37 2.63
C PHE A 115 -16.55 -4.66 2.69
N SER A 116 -15.73 -3.71 3.12
CA SER A 116 -14.26 -3.83 3.13
C SER A 116 -13.75 -5.01 3.97
N ILE A 117 -14.51 -5.43 4.98
CA ILE A 117 -14.20 -6.59 5.82
C ILE A 117 -14.30 -7.91 5.04
N LEU A 118 -15.09 -7.94 3.97
CA LEU A 118 -15.35 -9.12 3.15
C LEU A 118 -14.45 -9.24 1.92
N LEU A 119 -13.70 -8.18 1.61
CA LEU A 119 -12.84 -8.05 0.43
C LEU A 119 -11.37 -8.15 0.80
#